data_cc17b35d46d4d8336d4a184e949793c0
#
_entry.id   cc17b35d46d4d8336d4a184e949793c0
#
_cell.length_a   1.000
_cell.length_b   1.000
_cell.length_c   1.000
_cell.angle_alpha   90.00
_cell.angle_beta   90.00
_cell.angle_gamma   90.00
#
_symmetry.space_group_name_H-M   'P 1'
#
loop_
_entity.id
_entity.type
_entity.pdbx_description
1 polymer ?
#
loop_
_entity_poly.entity_id
_entity_poly.type
_entity_poly.pdbx_seq_one_letter_code
_entity_poly.pdbx_strand_id
1 'polypeptide(L)'
;PVVKPKAKPKAAAPSPAASRKARTGSDYKKKKDYAAEVSRDISRKGRDIGPIPDVVDPERRERALADAEFFNLTYFPKIFYLPFGAPHREAIEQLDYCTENGGQFALTFMRGGGKTQLARAAAIRALCKGTRRYLLYLGATDPHGSRSLKSIYRQFERNDLLLEDFPEICYPIRCLDRIHQRCKGQTCEGEPTLMEITDGHIVLPTIRGSQSSGVALQSAGLTGAFKGLNLTTGDGESIRPDMVILDDCQTRESAKSGVQTDERERIIVDDVMGLAGPETELAAVFLCTPIYVNDLSERFV
;
A
#
# COMPACT_ATOMS: atom_id res chain seq x y z
N PRO A 1 -56.14 -22.03 79.08
CA PRO A 1 -55.93 -21.23 77.85
C PRO A 1 -55.19 -19.97 78.23
N VAL A 2 -53.96 -19.85 77.76
CA VAL A 2 -53.08 -18.74 78.08
C VAL A 2 -53.24 -17.71 76.97
N VAL A 3 -53.69 -16.54 77.31
CA VAL A 3 -53.80 -15.36 76.35
C VAL A 3 -52.42 -14.71 76.27
N LYS A 4 -51.86 -14.65 75.04
CA LYS A 4 -50.64 -13.91 74.76
C LYS A 4 -50.98 -12.42 74.54
N PRO A 5 -50.17 -11.47 75.05
CA PRO A 5 -50.41 -10.05 74.87
C PRO A 5 -50.01 -9.57 73.48
N LYS A 6 -50.77 -8.67 72.89
CA LYS A 6 -50.54 -7.99 71.59
C LYS A 6 -49.37 -7.02 71.70
N ALA A 7 -48.38 -7.20 70.78
CA ALA A 7 -47.28 -6.26 70.63
C ALA A 7 -47.72 -4.91 70.05
N LYS A 8 -47.20 -3.80 70.60
CA LYS A 8 -47.41 -2.43 70.10
C LYS A 8 -46.69 -2.19 68.77
N PRO A 9 -47.23 -1.38 67.84
CA PRO A 9 -46.60 -1.08 66.60
C PRO A 9 -45.38 -0.19 66.83
N LYS A 10 -44.25 -0.55 66.21
CA LYS A 10 -43.02 0.26 66.13
C LYS A 10 -43.27 1.45 65.17
N ALA A 11 -43.02 2.65 65.67
CA ALA A 11 -42.98 3.87 64.81
C ALA A 11 -41.93 3.76 63.72
N ALA A 12 -42.32 4.04 62.49
CA ALA A 12 -41.43 4.07 61.37
C ALA A 12 -40.50 5.30 61.46
N ALA A 13 -39.16 5.04 61.37
CA ALA A 13 -38.19 6.12 61.27
C ALA A 13 -38.33 6.88 59.94
N PRO A 14 -38.13 8.20 59.92
CA PRO A 14 -38.25 8.99 58.69
C PRO A 14 -37.10 8.66 57.75
N SER A 15 -37.43 8.24 56.54
CA SER A 15 -36.50 8.08 55.40
C SER A 15 -35.83 9.41 55.07
N PRO A 16 -34.49 9.46 54.94
CA PRO A 16 -33.83 10.69 54.47
C PRO A 16 -34.17 10.89 53.01
N ALA A 17 -35.01 11.83 52.72
CA ALA A 17 -35.24 12.36 51.38
C ALA A 17 -33.94 13.04 50.93
N ALA A 18 -33.04 12.27 50.30
CA ALA A 18 -31.89 12.79 49.60
C ALA A 18 -32.43 13.71 48.48
N SER A 19 -32.23 15.02 48.63
CA SER A 19 -32.48 16.00 47.58
C SER A 19 -31.58 15.73 46.40
N ARG A 20 -32.02 14.90 45.46
CA ARG A 20 -31.46 14.83 44.13
C ARG A 20 -31.79 16.14 43.44
N LYS A 21 -30.88 17.14 43.52
CA LYS A 21 -30.90 18.28 42.62
C LYS A 21 -30.98 17.75 41.19
N ALA A 22 -32.08 18.02 40.51
CA ALA A 22 -32.29 17.71 39.12
C ALA A 22 -31.12 18.36 38.34
N ARG A 23 -30.20 17.57 37.85
CA ARG A 23 -29.14 18.05 36.93
C ARG A 23 -29.84 18.58 35.70
N THR A 24 -29.74 19.90 35.48
CA THR A 24 -30.33 20.54 34.30
C THR A 24 -29.73 19.89 33.07
N GLY A 25 -30.53 19.62 32.01
CA GLY A 25 -30.08 18.99 30.77
C GLY A 25 -28.87 19.70 30.10
N SER A 26 -28.71 21.02 30.42
CA SER A 26 -27.57 21.84 30.04
C SER A 26 -26.23 21.35 30.65
N ASP A 27 -26.20 20.98 31.94
CA ASP A 27 -24.97 20.53 32.61
C ASP A 27 -24.54 19.13 32.16
N TYR A 28 -25.52 18.28 31.84
CA TYR A 28 -25.25 16.96 31.28
C TYR A 28 -24.67 17.07 29.86
N LYS A 29 -25.22 17.95 29.02
CA LYS A 29 -24.73 18.22 27.67
C LYS A 29 -23.30 18.76 27.68
N LYS A 30 -23.00 19.76 28.51
CA LYS A 30 -21.65 20.32 28.67
C LYS A 30 -20.64 19.28 29.11
N LYS A 31 -20.96 18.39 30.06
CA LYS A 31 -20.07 17.29 30.48
C LYS A 31 -19.84 16.27 29.38
N LYS A 32 -20.88 15.96 28.61
CA LYS A 32 -20.77 15.03 27.47
C LYS A 32 -19.88 15.64 26.36
N ASP A 33 -20.09 16.92 26.05
CA ASP A 33 -19.29 17.62 25.04
C ASP A 33 -17.83 17.74 25.46
N TYR A 34 -17.55 18.09 26.72
CA TYR A 34 -16.20 18.11 27.29
C TYR A 34 -15.52 16.72 27.27
N ALA A 35 -16.25 15.67 27.68
CA ALA A 35 -15.72 14.31 27.63
C ALA A 35 -15.42 13.84 26.20
N ALA A 36 -16.27 14.25 25.24
CA ALA A 36 -16.04 13.99 23.82
C ALA A 36 -14.84 14.75 23.26
N GLU A 37 -14.62 15.99 23.69
CA GLU A 37 -13.48 16.81 23.32
C GLU A 37 -12.16 16.24 23.89
N VAL A 38 -12.12 15.90 25.16
CA VAL A 38 -10.97 15.24 25.81
C VAL A 38 -10.67 13.89 25.14
N SER A 39 -11.69 13.11 24.82
CA SER A 39 -11.52 11.83 24.11
C SER A 39 -10.95 12.03 22.69
N ARG A 40 -11.39 13.08 21.99
CA ARG A 40 -10.84 13.44 20.67
C ARG A 40 -9.38 13.87 20.78
N ASP A 41 -9.02 14.68 21.78
CA ASP A 41 -7.63 15.13 21.97
C ASP A 41 -6.70 14.00 22.36
N ILE A 42 -7.13 13.09 23.24
CA ILE A 42 -6.39 11.86 23.57
C ILE A 42 -6.25 10.99 22.32
N SER A 43 -7.29 10.85 21.53
CA SER A 43 -7.28 10.10 20.27
C SER A 43 -6.35 10.72 19.23
N ARG A 44 -6.31 12.06 19.13
CA ARG A 44 -5.38 12.78 18.24
C ARG A 44 -3.94 12.60 18.67
N LYS A 45 -3.63 12.83 19.95
CA LYS A 45 -2.27 12.65 20.50
C LYS A 45 -1.79 11.20 20.38
N GLY A 46 -2.68 10.22 20.51
CA GLY A 46 -2.33 8.81 20.34
C GLY A 46 -2.17 8.36 18.88
N ARG A 47 -2.41 9.27 17.90
CA ARG A 47 -2.21 9.00 16.47
C ARG A 47 -0.97 9.68 15.91
N ASP A 48 -0.37 10.58 16.67
CA ASP A 48 0.91 11.19 16.29
C ASP A 48 2.04 10.20 16.55
N ILE A 49 2.79 9.92 15.48
CA ILE A 49 3.91 8.97 15.53
C ILE A 49 5.23 9.64 15.90
N GLY A 50 5.22 10.97 16.12
CA GLY A 50 6.42 11.76 16.35
C GLY A 50 7.28 11.91 15.08
N PRO A 51 8.54 12.33 15.22
CA PRO A 51 9.44 12.53 14.08
C PRO A 51 9.82 11.20 13.43
N ILE A 52 10.08 11.24 12.13
CA ILE A 52 10.66 10.11 11.40
C ILE A 52 12.08 9.87 11.92
N PRO A 53 12.46 8.61 12.22
CA PRO A 53 13.84 8.29 12.60
C PRO A 53 14.85 8.68 11.51
N ASP A 54 16.07 8.99 11.92
CA ASP A 54 17.17 9.21 10.99
C ASP A 54 17.50 7.93 10.21
N VAL A 55 18.02 8.11 8.99
CA VAL A 55 18.53 7.01 8.16
C VAL A 55 19.76 6.42 8.86
N VAL A 56 19.73 5.10 9.09
CA VAL A 56 20.81 4.40 9.84
C VAL A 56 22.09 4.32 9.02
N ASP A 57 21.97 4.04 7.71
CA ASP A 57 23.12 3.91 6.81
C ASP A 57 22.89 4.67 5.49
N PRO A 58 23.23 5.97 5.46
CA PRO A 58 23.07 6.82 4.27
C PRO A 58 23.87 6.33 3.05
N GLU A 59 25.08 5.78 3.28
CA GLU A 59 25.92 5.28 2.18
C GLU A 59 25.32 4.02 1.53
N ARG A 60 24.80 3.11 2.35
CA ARG A 60 24.05 1.93 1.86
C ARG A 60 22.81 2.36 1.08
N ARG A 61 22.04 3.31 1.59
CA ARG A 61 20.88 3.87 0.91
C ARG A 61 21.25 4.46 -0.46
N GLU A 62 22.24 5.34 -0.50
CA GLU A 62 22.68 5.99 -1.73
C GLU A 62 23.15 4.96 -2.77
N ARG A 63 24.00 4.03 -2.36
CA ARG A 63 24.48 2.94 -3.22
C ARG A 63 23.32 2.09 -3.75
N ALA A 64 22.38 1.73 -2.90
CA ALA A 64 21.21 0.93 -3.29
C ALA A 64 20.30 1.65 -4.28
N LEU A 65 20.14 2.97 -4.15
CA LEU A 65 19.39 3.77 -5.11
C LEU A 65 20.13 3.94 -6.45
N ALA A 66 21.48 3.84 -6.46
CA ALA A 66 22.31 3.91 -7.65
C ALA A 66 22.46 2.56 -8.38
N ASP A 67 22.43 1.44 -7.65
CA ASP A 67 22.73 0.09 -8.15
C ASP A 67 21.58 -0.87 -7.85
N ALA A 68 20.84 -1.27 -8.88
CA ALA A 68 19.68 -2.15 -8.77
C ALA A 68 20.03 -3.58 -8.36
N GLU A 69 21.19 -4.14 -8.78
CA GLU A 69 21.64 -5.45 -8.33
C GLU A 69 22.00 -5.43 -6.85
N PHE A 70 22.71 -4.39 -6.41
CA PHE A 70 23.01 -4.18 -4.99
C PHE A 70 21.74 -4.02 -4.15
N PHE A 71 20.76 -3.24 -4.62
CA PHE A 71 19.45 -3.10 -3.96
C PHE A 71 18.78 -4.46 -3.74
N ASN A 72 18.71 -5.28 -4.80
CA ASN A 72 18.08 -6.59 -4.76
C ASN A 72 18.77 -7.53 -3.75
N LEU A 73 20.08 -7.60 -3.78
CA LEU A 73 20.87 -8.48 -2.89
C LEU A 73 20.86 -8.00 -1.45
N THR A 74 20.83 -6.69 -1.21
CA THR A 74 20.86 -6.09 0.12
C THR A 74 19.51 -6.24 0.83
N TYR A 75 18.41 -5.81 0.19
CA TYR A 75 17.10 -5.79 0.85
C TYR A 75 16.32 -7.09 0.71
N PHE A 76 16.65 -7.95 -0.26
CA PHE A 76 15.92 -9.20 -0.49
C PHE A 76 16.81 -10.45 -0.54
N PRO A 77 17.79 -10.64 0.38
CA PRO A 77 18.74 -11.75 0.32
C PRO A 77 18.08 -13.12 0.42
N LYS A 78 16.90 -13.21 1.04
CA LYS A 78 16.13 -14.46 1.14
C LYS A 78 15.36 -14.79 -0.15
N ILE A 79 15.12 -13.79 -1.00
CA ILE A 79 14.48 -13.96 -2.31
C ILE A 79 15.56 -14.26 -3.35
N PHE A 80 16.63 -13.48 -3.36
CA PHE A 80 17.74 -13.56 -4.30
C PHE A 80 18.95 -14.26 -3.65
N TYR A 81 18.74 -15.48 -3.16
CA TYR A 81 19.79 -16.27 -2.48
C TYR A 81 20.72 -16.99 -3.43
N LEU A 82 20.36 -17.11 -4.72
CA LEU A 82 21.21 -17.64 -5.76
C LEU A 82 21.91 -16.51 -6.52
N PRO A 83 23.16 -16.72 -6.98
CA PRO A 83 23.83 -15.74 -7.83
C PRO A 83 23.04 -15.45 -9.11
N PHE A 84 23.00 -14.19 -9.50
CA PHE A 84 22.38 -13.80 -10.76
C PHE A 84 23.21 -14.29 -11.95
N GLY A 85 22.58 -15.04 -12.87
CA GLY A 85 23.16 -15.34 -14.20
C GLY A 85 23.03 -14.13 -15.14
N ALA A 86 23.68 -14.20 -16.31
CA ALA A 86 23.64 -13.14 -17.30
C ALA A 86 22.21 -12.67 -17.68
N PRO A 87 21.23 -13.59 -17.92
CA PRO A 87 19.86 -13.15 -18.22
C PRO A 87 19.18 -12.39 -17.08
N HIS A 88 19.52 -12.69 -15.81
CA HIS A 88 18.97 -11.96 -14.67
C HIS A 88 19.54 -10.54 -14.58
N ARG A 89 20.85 -10.38 -14.84
CA ARG A 89 21.49 -9.05 -14.85
C ARG A 89 20.95 -8.18 -15.97
N GLU A 90 20.82 -8.74 -17.17
CA GLU A 90 20.18 -8.05 -18.29
C GLU A 90 18.76 -7.62 -17.95
N ALA A 91 17.96 -8.49 -17.33
CA ALA A 91 16.62 -8.14 -16.89
C ALA A 91 16.62 -7.04 -15.80
N ILE A 92 17.58 -7.06 -14.87
CA ILE A 92 17.74 -6.02 -13.84
C ILE A 92 18.06 -4.67 -14.50
N GLU A 93 19.02 -4.64 -15.43
CA GLU A 93 19.40 -3.42 -16.17
C GLU A 93 18.23 -2.86 -16.97
N GLN A 94 17.48 -3.70 -17.68
CA GLN A 94 16.31 -3.29 -18.45
C GLN A 94 15.16 -2.79 -17.56
N LEU A 95 14.90 -3.45 -16.44
CA LEU A 95 13.90 -3.02 -15.46
C LEU A 95 14.31 -1.69 -14.83
N ASP A 96 15.56 -1.50 -14.51
CA ASP A 96 16.11 -0.27 -13.97
C ASP A 96 15.93 0.87 -14.98
N TYR A 97 16.40 0.66 -16.22
CA TYR A 97 16.21 1.63 -17.30
C TYR A 97 14.73 2.02 -17.48
N CYS A 98 13.84 1.03 -17.53
CA CYS A 98 12.40 1.27 -17.69
C CYS A 98 11.80 2.08 -16.53
N THR A 99 12.18 1.77 -15.29
CA THR A 99 11.69 2.50 -14.11
C THR A 99 12.21 3.92 -14.03
N GLU A 100 13.42 4.21 -14.53
CA GLU A 100 13.99 5.56 -14.54
C GLU A 100 13.46 6.40 -15.72
N ASN A 101 13.48 5.85 -16.93
CA ASN A 101 13.26 6.60 -18.15
C ASN A 101 11.88 6.40 -18.77
N GLY A 102 11.11 5.40 -18.32
CA GLY A 102 9.89 4.99 -19.01
C GLY A 102 10.15 4.00 -20.13
N GLY A 103 9.15 3.79 -20.96
CA GLY A 103 9.20 2.85 -22.08
C GLY A 103 8.54 1.52 -21.78
N GLN A 104 8.60 0.60 -22.74
CA GLN A 104 7.94 -0.70 -22.71
C GLN A 104 8.99 -1.80 -22.69
N PHE A 105 8.83 -2.73 -21.77
CA PHE A 105 9.74 -3.85 -21.61
C PHE A 105 9.00 -5.16 -21.38
N ALA A 106 9.23 -6.15 -22.24
CA ALA A 106 8.67 -7.50 -22.09
C ALA A 106 9.76 -8.46 -21.58
N LEU A 107 9.49 -9.10 -20.43
CA LEU A 107 10.39 -10.05 -19.79
C LEU A 107 9.80 -11.45 -19.83
N THR A 108 10.39 -12.30 -20.65
CA THR A 108 10.01 -13.70 -20.78
C THR A 108 11.04 -14.59 -20.11
N PHE A 109 10.67 -15.20 -18.99
CA PHE A 109 11.46 -16.23 -18.32
C PHE A 109 10.65 -17.51 -18.18
N MET A 110 11.35 -18.63 -18.09
CA MET A 110 10.72 -19.88 -17.70
C MET A 110 10.05 -19.74 -16.33
N ARG A 111 9.09 -20.61 -16.06
CA ARG A 111 8.42 -20.63 -14.75
C ARG A 111 9.46 -20.91 -13.64
N GLY A 112 9.42 -20.11 -12.58
CA GLY A 112 10.40 -20.16 -11.49
C GLY A 112 11.69 -19.37 -11.72
N GLY A 113 11.87 -18.71 -12.88
CA GLY A 113 13.04 -17.88 -13.21
C GLY A 113 13.10 -16.53 -12.48
N GLY A 114 12.21 -16.24 -11.55
CA GLY A 114 12.31 -15.05 -10.68
C GLY A 114 11.74 -13.76 -11.25
N LYS A 115 11.17 -13.73 -12.48
CA LYS A 115 10.68 -12.51 -13.17
C LYS A 115 9.79 -11.63 -12.30
N THR A 116 8.80 -12.22 -11.64
CA THR A 116 7.87 -11.50 -10.75
C THR A 116 8.60 -10.85 -9.56
N GLN A 117 9.62 -11.52 -9.01
CA GLN A 117 10.37 -10.97 -7.87
C GLN A 117 11.30 -9.84 -8.32
N LEU A 118 11.94 -9.95 -9.48
CA LEU A 118 12.75 -8.89 -10.06
C LEU A 118 11.92 -7.63 -10.33
N ALA A 119 10.75 -7.78 -10.96
CA ALA A 119 9.86 -6.65 -11.22
C ALA A 119 9.31 -6.01 -9.95
N ARG A 120 8.98 -6.80 -8.91
CA ARG A 120 8.56 -6.25 -7.61
C ARG A 120 9.69 -5.50 -6.91
N ALA A 121 10.92 -6.02 -6.97
CA ALA A 121 12.08 -5.34 -6.39
C ALA A 121 12.38 -4.03 -7.13
N ALA A 122 12.31 -4.01 -8.47
CA ALA A 122 12.44 -2.81 -9.29
C ALA A 122 11.36 -1.77 -8.94
N ALA A 123 10.09 -2.21 -8.78
CA ALA A 123 9.02 -1.33 -8.34
C ALA A 123 9.30 -0.74 -6.95
N ILE A 124 9.66 -1.56 -5.96
CA ILE A 124 9.99 -1.07 -4.61
C ILE A 124 11.11 -0.04 -4.66
N ARG A 125 12.17 -0.29 -5.45
CA ARG A 125 13.29 0.65 -5.60
C ARG A 125 12.83 1.97 -6.24
N ALA A 126 12.03 1.91 -7.32
CA ALA A 126 11.47 3.09 -7.96
C ALA A 126 10.59 3.93 -7.02
N LEU A 127 9.77 3.26 -6.19
CA LEU A 127 8.97 3.91 -5.16
C LEU A 127 9.84 4.55 -4.06
N CYS A 128 10.89 3.87 -3.60
CA CYS A 128 11.85 4.41 -2.62
C CYS A 128 12.64 5.61 -3.17
N LYS A 129 12.95 5.61 -4.46
CA LYS A 129 13.65 6.69 -5.15
C LYS A 129 12.73 7.86 -5.52
N GLY A 130 11.42 7.61 -5.59
CA GLY A 130 10.43 8.61 -6.01
C GLY A 130 10.41 8.87 -7.52
N THR A 131 11.04 8.01 -8.33
CA THR A 131 11.03 8.13 -9.81
C THR A 131 9.68 7.76 -10.41
N ARG A 132 8.89 6.97 -9.69
CA ARG A 132 7.52 6.61 -10.08
C ARG A 132 6.57 6.91 -8.93
N ARG A 133 5.46 7.56 -9.25
CA ARG A 133 4.51 8.08 -8.25
C ARG A 133 3.22 7.27 -8.17
N TYR A 134 2.88 6.52 -9.21
CA TYR A 134 1.65 5.72 -9.23
C TYR A 134 1.87 4.38 -9.94
N LEU A 135 2.09 3.34 -9.15
CA LEU A 135 2.21 1.96 -9.63
C LEU A 135 0.83 1.32 -9.81
N LEU A 136 0.52 0.86 -11.02
CA LEU A 136 -0.59 -0.06 -11.30
C LEU A 136 -0.07 -1.49 -11.50
N TYR A 137 -0.53 -2.43 -10.69
CA TYR A 137 -0.17 -3.84 -10.80
C TYR A 137 -1.33 -4.65 -11.39
N LEU A 138 -1.18 -5.12 -12.61
CA LEU A 138 -2.19 -5.90 -13.33
C LEU A 138 -1.84 -7.38 -13.30
N GLY A 139 -2.79 -8.20 -12.84
CA GLY A 139 -2.71 -9.66 -12.91
C GLY A 139 -3.73 -10.21 -13.91
N ALA A 140 -3.72 -11.52 -14.16
CA ALA A 140 -4.77 -12.17 -14.95
C ALA A 140 -6.17 -11.98 -14.34
N THR A 141 -6.25 -11.81 -13.02
CA THR A 141 -7.48 -11.58 -12.23
C THR A 141 -7.22 -10.60 -11.09
N ASP A 142 -8.27 -9.95 -10.55
CA ASP A 142 -8.15 -9.05 -9.39
C ASP A 142 -7.45 -9.70 -8.18
N PRO A 143 -7.78 -10.95 -7.77
CA PRO A 143 -7.07 -11.60 -6.67
C PRO A 143 -5.58 -11.82 -6.93
N HIS A 144 -5.16 -11.98 -8.20
CA HIS A 144 -3.75 -12.11 -8.56
C HIS A 144 -3.03 -10.77 -8.37
N GLY A 145 -3.57 -9.69 -8.91
CA GLY A 145 -3.04 -8.34 -8.70
C GLY A 145 -2.93 -7.97 -7.22
N SER A 146 -4.02 -8.17 -6.46
CA SER A 146 -4.05 -7.85 -5.02
C SER A 146 -3.02 -8.61 -4.20
N ARG A 147 -2.74 -9.89 -4.52
CA ARG A 147 -1.67 -10.66 -3.83
C ARG A 147 -0.29 -10.05 -4.08
N SER A 148 -0.03 -9.60 -5.29
CA SER A 148 1.23 -8.98 -5.68
C SER A 148 1.42 -7.63 -4.99
N LEU A 149 0.38 -6.80 -4.98
CA LEU A 149 0.37 -5.53 -4.27
C LEU A 149 0.64 -5.72 -2.77
N LYS A 150 -0.06 -6.67 -2.13
CA LYS A 150 0.16 -7.03 -0.72
C LYS A 150 1.58 -7.55 -0.47
N SER A 151 2.22 -8.20 -1.44
CA SER A 151 3.61 -8.64 -1.33
C SER A 151 4.59 -7.46 -1.31
N ILE A 152 4.37 -6.44 -2.14
CA ILE A 152 5.14 -5.19 -2.15
C ILE A 152 4.95 -4.46 -0.81
N TYR A 153 3.71 -4.24 -0.38
CA TYR A 153 3.40 -3.58 0.89
C TYR A 153 4.05 -4.25 2.10
N ARG A 154 4.06 -5.59 2.14
CA ARG A 154 4.69 -6.36 3.22
C ARG A 154 6.19 -6.13 3.33
N GLN A 155 6.88 -5.75 2.26
CA GLN A 155 8.30 -5.37 2.36
C GLN A 155 8.45 -4.10 3.17
N PHE A 156 7.65 -3.06 2.92
CA PHE A 156 7.66 -1.84 3.73
C PHE A 156 7.23 -2.10 5.19
N GLU A 157 6.30 -3.02 5.40
CA GLU A 157 5.80 -3.36 6.75
C GLU A 157 6.81 -4.18 7.58
N ARG A 158 7.66 -5.03 6.94
CA ARG A 158 8.38 -6.09 7.66
C ARG A 158 9.88 -6.18 7.41
N ASN A 159 10.38 -5.51 6.41
CA ASN A 159 11.81 -5.54 6.09
C ASN A 159 12.55 -4.52 6.95
N ASP A 160 13.40 -5.01 7.86
CA ASP A 160 14.09 -4.15 8.82
C ASP A 160 15.14 -3.27 8.16
N LEU A 161 15.86 -3.79 7.14
CA LEU A 161 16.82 -2.98 6.38
C LEU A 161 16.14 -1.86 5.58
N LEU A 162 14.94 -2.11 5.03
CA LEU A 162 14.16 -1.04 4.41
C LEU A 162 13.70 0.01 5.43
N LEU A 163 13.40 -0.39 6.67
CA LEU A 163 13.08 0.57 7.73
C LEU A 163 14.30 1.41 8.11
N GLU A 164 15.48 0.80 8.20
CA GLU A 164 16.73 1.50 8.52
C GLU A 164 17.08 2.59 7.49
N ASP A 165 16.89 2.30 6.20
CA ASP A 165 17.34 3.16 5.12
C ASP A 165 16.24 4.03 4.49
N PHE A 166 14.98 3.62 4.62
CA PHE A 166 13.80 4.34 4.12
C PHE A 166 12.75 4.52 5.23
N PRO A 167 13.13 5.10 6.36
CA PRO A 167 12.23 5.26 7.50
C PRO A 167 11.01 6.11 7.17
N GLU A 168 11.11 7.07 6.26
CA GLU A 168 10.00 7.93 5.82
C GLU A 168 8.84 7.16 5.21
N ILE A 169 9.10 5.97 4.64
CA ILE A 169 8.07 5.06 4.13
C ILE A 169 7.67 4.05 5.20
N CYS A 170 8.67 3.37 5.77
CA CYS A 170 8.45 2.18 6.58
C CYS A 170 7.97 2.48 8.00
N TYR A 171 8.47 3.56 8.63
CA TYR A 171 8.15 3.87 10.02
C TYR A 171 6.66 4.20 10.24
N PRO A 172 6.00 5.07 9.44
CA PRO A 172 4.57 5.30 9.58
C PRO A 172 3.73 4.03 9.39
N ILE A 173 4.13 3.15 8.45
CA ILE A 173 3.48 1.86 8.23
C ILE A 173 3.64 0.94 9.45
N ARG A 174 4.84 0.89 10.06
CA ARG A 174 5.13 0.11 11.27
C ARG A 174 4.34 0.59 12.48
N CYS A 175 4.15 1.91 12.62
CA CYS A 175 3.35 2.52 13.69
C CYS A 175 1.86 2.13 13.64
N LEU A 176 1.38 1.57 12.52
CA LEU A 176 0.02 1.01 12.46
C LEU A 176 -0.14 -0.28 13.27
N ASP A 177 0.96 -0.96 13.63
CA ASP A 177 0.93 -2.22 14.37
C ASP A 177 0.02 -3.27 13.71
N ARG A 178 0.08 -3.34 12.38
CA ARG A 178 -0.74 -4.20 11.49
C ARG A 178 -2.25 -3.92 11.53
N ILE A 179 -2.67 -2.83 12.16
CA ILE A 179 -4.06 -2.39 12.20
C ILE A 179 -4.24 -1.29 11.15
N HIS A 180 -4.50 -1.67 9.90
CA HIS A 180 -4.56 -0.74 8.76
C HIS A 180 -5.54 0.42 8.97
N GLN A 181 -6.61 0.21 9.74
CA GLN A 181 -7.57 1.28 10.06
C GLN A 181 -6.96 2.45 10.83
N ARG A 182 -5.82 2.25 11.50
CA ARG A 182 -5.10 3.31 12.21
C ARG A 182 -4.47 4.35 11.28
N CYS A 183 -4.33 4.07 9.98
CA CYS A 183 -3.88 5.06 8.99
C CYS A 183 -4.82 6.28 8.94
N LYS A 184 -6.12 6.08 9.23
CA LYS A 184 -7.09 7.18 9.29
C LYS A 184 -6.78 8.13 10.44
N GLY A 185 -6.24 9.30 10.10
CA GLY A 185 -5.90 10.36 11.04
C GLY A 185 -4.56 10.14 11.77
N GLN A 186 -3.68 9.29 11.25
CA GLN A 186 -2.28 9.26 11.67
C GLN A 186 -1.62 10.60 11.32
N THR A 187 -0.82 11.12 12.23
CA THR A 187 -0.01 12.32 12.03
C THR A 187 1.45 12.05 12.35
N CYS A 188 2.33 12.81 11.73
CA CYS A 188 3.76 12.85 11.99
C CYS A 188 4.10 14.29 12.36
N GLU A 189 4.54 14.53 13.62
CA GLU A 189 4.77 15.88 14.15
C GLU A 189 3.58 16.83 13.94
N GLY A 190 2.36 16.31 14.07
CA GLY A 190 1.12 17.07 13.90
C GLY A 190 0.62 17.16 12.46
N GLU A 191 1.43 16.86 11.46
CA GLU A 191 1.04 16.88 10.05
C GLU A 191 0.38 15.54 9.63
N PRO A 192 -0.73 15.54 8.90
CA PRO A 192 -1.40 14.31 8.45
C PRO A 192 -0.51 13.48 7.50
N THR A 193 -0.40 12.17 7.74
CA THR A 193 0.32 11.27 6.82
C THR A 193 -0.49 10.90 5.57
N LEU A 194 -1.78 11.19 5.55
CA LEU A 194 -2.72 10.95 4.43
C LEU A 194 -2.66 9.54 3.85
N MET A 195 -2.13 8.59 4.62
CA MET A 195 -1.96 7.21 4.19
C MET A 195 -3.31 6.50 4.03
N GLU A 196 -3.46 5.73 2.96
CA GLU A 196 -4.63 4.90 2.71
C GLU A 196 -4.23 3.45 2.47
N ILE A 197 -4.96 2.51 3.05
CA ILE A 197 -4.70 1.07 2.89
C ILE A 197 -6.03 0.34 2.73
N THR A 198 -6.22 -0.20 1.53
CA THR A 198 -7.34 -1.08 1.18
C THR A 198 -6.82 -2.35 0.49
N ASP A 199 -7.71 -3.27 0.13
CA ASP A 199 -7.32 -4.53 -0.53
C ASP A 199 -6.68 -4.36 -1.92
N GLY A 200 -7.05 -3.32 -2.65
CA GLY A 200 -6.58 -3.07 -4.02
C GLY A 200 -5.92 -1.73 -4.24
N HIS A 201 -5.85 -0.88 -3.21
CA HIS A 201 -5.31 0.48 -3.31
C HIS A 201 -4.57 0.85 -2.02
N ILE A 202 -3.36 1.38 -2.16
CA ILE A 202 -2.50 1.84 -1.08
C ILE A 202 -1.93 3.19 -1.47
N VAL A 203 -2.01 4.16 -0.57
CA VAL A 203 -1.26 5.42 -0.67
C VAL A 203 -0.22 5.41 0.45
N LEU A 204 1.05 5.55 0.07
CA LEU A 204 2.17 5.63 1.02
C LEU A 204 2.11 6.93 1.82
N PRO A 205 2.78 6.98 2.99
CA PRO A 205 2.74 8.17 3.85
C PRO A 205 3.18 9.44 3.12
N THR A 206 2.44 10.52 3.33
CA THR A 206 2.86 11.87 2.95
C THR A 206 3.77 12.41 4.06
N ILE A 207 5.06 12.49 3.79
CA ILE A 207 6.09 12.99 4.71
C ILE A 207 6.83 14.15 4.06
N ARG A 208 6.85 15.28 4.74
CA ARG A 208 7.49 16.49 4.21
C ARG A 208 8.97 16.25 3.89
N GLY A 209 9.37 16.59 2.66
CA GLY A 209 10.75 16.42 2.19
C GLY A 209 11.10 15.01 1.69
N SER A 210 10.20 14.04 1.79
CA SER A 210 10.40 12.72 1.21
C SER A 210 10.03 12.70 -0.28
N GLN A 211 10.88 12.11 -1.10
CA GLN A 211 10.62 11.89 -2.54
C GLN A 211 9.52 10.86 -2.78
N SER A 212 9.31 9.95 -1.82
CA SER A 212 8.30 8.90 -1.87
C SER A 212 6.96 9.34 -1.27
N SER A 213 6.80 10.63 -0.97
CA SER A 213 5.62 11.19 -0.30
C SER A 213 4.36 11.01 -1.15
N GLY A 214 3.33 10.37 -0.58
CA GLY A 214 2.03 10.21 -1.23
C GLY A 214 2.01 9.32 -2.48
N VAL A 215 3.03 8.48 -2.66
CA VAL A 215 3.08 7.52 -3.78
C VAL A 215 1.93 6.53 -3.69
N ALA A 216 1.27 6.26 -4.81
CA ALA A 216 0.13 5.37 -4.90
C ALA A 216 0.48 4.02 -5.50
N LEU A 217 -0.17 2.98 -4.99
CA LEU A 217 -0.10 1.63 -5.53
C LEU A 217 -1.53 1.11 -5.69
N GLN A 218 -1.85 0.61 -6.87
CA GLN A 218 -3.15 0.00 -7.15
C GLN A 218 -3.00 -1.33 -7.85
N SER A 219 -3.96 -2.22 -7.67
CA SER A 219 -4.01 -3.49 -8.37
C SER A 219 -5.37 -3.74 -8.99
N ALA A 220 -5.36 -4.43 -10.14
CA ALA A 220 -6.57 -4.91 -10.81
C ALA A 220 -6.29 -6.19 -11.60
N GLY A 221 -7.34 -6.85 -12.07
CA GLY A 221 -7.25 -7.83 -13.14
C GLY A 221 -7.20 -7.15 -14.50
N LEU A 222 -6.54 -7.74 -15.48
CA LEU A 222 -6.42 -7.15 -16.83
C LEU A 222 -7.77 -6.81 -17.47
N THR A 223 -8.80 -7.62 -17.21
CA THR A 223 -10.18 -7.38 -17.69
C THR A 223 -11.04 -6.62 -16.69
N GLY A 224 -10.44 -6.12 -15.60
CA GLY A 224 -11.13 -5.39 -14.54
C GLY A 224 -11.27 -3.89 -14.81
N ALA A 225 -11.75 -3.17 -13.81
CA ALA A 225 -11.95 -1.72 -13.89
C ALA A 225 -10.68 -0.97 -13.49
N PHE A 226 -9.82 -0.65 -14.45
CA PHE A 226 -8.64 0.20 -14.24
C PHE A 226 -8.56 1.41 -15.19
N LYS A 227 -9.54 1.57 -16.07
CA LYS A 227 -9.60 2.71 -17.00
C LYS A 227 -9.91 4.01 -16.26
N GLY A 228 -9.26 5.08 -16.66
CA GLY A 228 -9.51 6.41 -16.09
C GLY A 228 -9.03 6.58 -14.65
N LEU A 229 -8.08 5.74 -14.21
CA LEU A 229 -7.47 5.89 -12.89
C LEU A 229 -6.81 7.26 -12.74
N ASN A 230 -7.18 7.91 -11.66
CA ASN A 230 -6.69 9.22 -11.28
C ASN A 230 -6.71 9.31 -9.76
N LEU A 231 -5.67 9.81 -9.16
CA LEU A 231 -5.57 10.05 -7.73
C LEU A 231 -5.28 11.54 -7.50
N THR A 232 -6.07 12.16 -6.63
CA THR A 232 -5.73 13.48 -6.12
C THR A 232 -4.87 13.32 -4.87
N THR A 233 -3.64 13.78 -4.94
CA THR A 233 -2.68 13.75 -3.82
C THR A 233 -3.05 14.74 -2.74
N GLY A 234 -2.42 14.66 -1.57
CA GLY A 234 -2.74 15.51 -0.42
C GLY A 234 -2.48 17.00 -0.64
N ASP A 235 -1.62 17.36 -1.60
CA ASP A 235 -1.35 18.72 -2.06
C ASP A 235 -2.28 19.20 -3.19
N GLY A 236 -3.24 18.35 -3.61
CA GLY A 236 -4.24 18.67 -4.63
C GLY A 236 -3.80 18.37 -6.06
N GLU A 237 -2.62 17.81 -6.28
CA GLU A 237 -2.16 17.37 -7.60
C GLU A 237 -2.94 16.14 -8.06
N SER A 238 -3.25 16.06 -9.34
CA SER A 238 -3.92 14.93 -9.96
C SER A 238 -2.90 14.07 -10.69
N ILE A 239 -2.64 12.86 -10.20
CA ILE A 239 -1.67 11.93 -10.78
C ILE A 239 -2.36 10.73 -11.42
N ARG A 240 -1.79 10.22 -12.51
CA ARG A 240 -2.19 9.00 -13.21
C ARG A 240 -1.11 7.94 -13.07
N PRO A 241 -1.42 6.65 -13.32
CA PRO A 241 -0.41 5.61 -13.34
C PRO A 241 0.74 5.97 -14.29
N ASP A 242 1.95 6.02 -13.75
CA ASP A 242 3.21 6.28 -14.46
C ASP A 242 4.12 5.05 -14.52
N MET A 243 3.73 3.98 -13.80
CA MET A 243 4.34 2.66 -13.87
C MET A 243 3.26 1.58 -13.87
N VAL A 244 3.35 0.63 -14.81
CA VAL A 244 2.47 -0.53 -14.90
C VAL A 244 3.28 -1.81 -14.93
N ILE A 245 2.94 -2.78 -14.07
CA ILE A 245 3.44 -4.14 -14.14
C ILE A 245 2.29 -5.06 -14.55
N LEU A 246 2.45 -5.73 -15.68
CA LEU A 246 1.55 -6.77 -16.18
C LEU A 246 2.15 -8.13 -15.83
N ASP A 247 1.63 -8.81 -14.82
CA ASP A 247 2.20 -10.06 -14.31
C ASP A 247 1.35 -11.27 -14.69
N ASP A 248 1.87 -12.10 -15.61
CA ASP A 248 1.21 -13.30 -16.14
C ASP A 248 -0.29 -13.02 -16.46
N CYS A 249 -0.56 -12.00 -17.30
CA CYS A 249 -1.90 -11.50 -17.61
C CYS A 249 -2.76 -12.47 -18.41
N GLN A 250 -2.24 -13.64 -18.77
CA GLN A 250 -2.93 -14.68 -19.51
C GLN A 250 -3.00 -15.99 -18.70
N THR A 251 -4.18 -16.60 -18.64
CA THR A 251 -4.39 -17.94 -18.07
C THR A 251 -4.25 -19.00 -19.16
N ARG A 252 -4.11 -20.27 -18.77
CA ARG A 252 -4.08 -21.39 -19.73
C ARG A 252 -5.36 -21.48 -20.56
N GLU A 253 -6.49 -21.16 -19.96
CA GLU A 253 -7.80 -21.16 -20.64
C GLU A 253 -7.86 -20.04 -21.68
N SER A 254 -7.46 -18.83 -21.32
CA SER A 254 -7.47 -17.70 -22.24
C SER A 254 -6.41 -17.81 -23.34
N ALA A 255 -5.26 -18.45 -23.07
CA ALA A 255 -4.21 -18.67 -24.06
C ALA A 255 -4.61 -19.69 -25.16
N LYS A 256 -5.56 -20.58 -24.87
CA LYS A 256 -6.11 -21.51 -25.87
C LYS A 256 -7.08 -20.85 -26.84
N SER A 257 -7.59 -19.69 -26.51
CA SER A 257 -8.61 -18.98 -27.30
C SER A 257 -8.00 -17.78 -27.99
N GLY A 258 -7.87 -17.82 -29.31
CA GLY A 258 -7.39 -16.68 -30.10
C GLY A 258 -8.20 -15.41 -29.84
N VAL A 259 -9.54 -15.52 -29.74
CA VAL A 259 -10.41 -14.37 -29.45
C VAL A 259 -10.09 -13.73 -28.10
N GLN A 260 -9.85 -14.54 -27.04
CA GLN A 260 -9.49 -14.01 -25.74
C GLN A 260 -8.05 -13.45 -25.72
N THR A 261 -7.15 -14.00 -26.52
CA THR A 261 -5.80 -13.46 -26.68
C THR A 261 -5.85 -12.10 -27.38
N ASP A 262 -6.62 -11.98 -28.49
CA ASP A 262 -6.81 -10.73 -29.22
C ASP A 262 -7.46 -9.63 -28.35
N GLU A 263 -8.44 -10.01 -27.52
CA GLU A 263 -9.08 -9.07 -26.59
C GLU A 263 -8.08 -8.55 -25.53
N ARG A 264 -7.27 -9.44 -24.95
CA ARG A 264 -6.24 -9.04 -23.96
C ARG A 264 -5.15 -8.18 -24.55
N GLU A 265 -4.69 -8.53 -25.76
CA GLU A 265 -3.73 -7.72 -26.49
C GLU A 265 -4.27 -6.30 -26.73
N ARG A 266 -5.52 -6.20 -27.19
CA ARG A 266 -6.19 -4.91 -27.38
C ARG A 266 -6.28 -4.11 -26.09
N ILE A 267 -6.64 -4.72 -24.96
CA ILE A 267 -6.67 -4.05 -23.66
C ILE A 267 -5.28 -3.52 -23.30
N ILE A 268 -4.22 -4.30 -23.54
CA ILE A 268 -2.85 -3.86 -23.24
C ILE A 268 -2.46 -2.68 -24.13
N VAL A 269 -2.68 -2.79 -25.43
CA VAL A 269 -2.24 -1.77 -26.38
C VAL A 269 -3.08 -0.49 -26.28
N ASP A 270 -4.40 -0.61 -26.21
CA ASP A 270 -5.30 0.55 -26.28
C ASP A 270 -5.54 1.19 -24.91
N ASP A 271 -5.69 0.37 -23.86
CA ASP A 271 -6.11 0.89 -22.55
C ASP A 271 -4.91 1.11 -21.60
N VAL A 272 -3.98 0.14 -21.52
CA VAL A 272 -2.85 0.24 -20.59
C VAL A 272 -1.83 1.26 -21.06
N MET A 273 -1.46 1.26 -22.35
CA MET A 273 -0.47 2.20 -22.88
C MET A 273 -0.96 3.65 -22.88
N GLY A 274 -2.26 3.88 -22.80
CA GLY A 274 -2.88 5.20 -22.68
C GLY A 274 -3.09 5.70 -21.24
N LEU A 275 -2.61 4.99 -20.20
CA LEU A 275 -2.88 5.35 -18.80
C LEU A 275 -2.14 6.58 -18.34
N ALA A 276 -0.89 6.75 -18.76
CA ALA A 276 -0.10 7.93 -18.40
C ALA A 276 -0.67 9.21 -19.01
N GLY A 277 -0.44 10.34 -18.34
CA GLY A 277 -0.77 11.65 -18.90
C GLY A 277 0.13 12.01 -20.08
N PRO A 278 -0.22 13.04 -20.85
CA PRO A 278 0.52 13.42 -22.07
C PRO A 278 1.97 13.87 -21.82
N GLU A 279 2.28 14.27 -20.59
CA GLU A 279 3.61 14.77 -20.21
C GLU A 279 4.44 13.70 -19.43
N THR A 280 3.89 12.48 -19.26
CA THR A 280 4.54 11.43 -18.45
C THR A 280 4.79 10.21 -19.31
N GLU A 281 6.04 9.77 -19.38
CA GLU A 281 6.40 8.55 -20.07
C GLU A 281 6.11 7.33 -19.16
N LEU A 282 5.20 6.47 -19.62
CA LEU A 282 4.79 5.27 -18.89
C LEU A 282 5.93 4.25 -18.83
N ALA A 283 6.26 3.76 -17.66
CA ALA A 283 7.09 2.57 -17.48
C ALA A 283 6.19 1.32 -17.51
N ALA A 284 6.13 0.62 -18.63
CA ALA A 284 5.30 -0.57 -18.79
C ALA A 284 6.16 -1.83 -18.82
N VAL A 285 6.01 -2.69 -17.81
CA VAL A 285 6.73 -3.95 -17.67
C VAL A 285 5.77 -5.11 -17.87
N PHE A 286 5.97 -5.87 -18.93
CA PHE A 286 5.18 -7.06 -19.23
C PHE A 286 5.96 -8.33 -18.86
N LEU A 287 5.51 -9.02 -17.82
CA LEU A 287 6.07 -10.28 -17.36
C LEU A 287 5.25 -11.43 -17.94
N CYS A 288 5.84 -12.25 -18.76
CA CYS A 288 5.14 -13.36 -19.40
C CYS A 288 5.87 -14.68 -19.26
N THR A 289 5.08 -15.73 -19.36
CA THR A 289 5.54 -17.11 -19.46
C THR A 289 4.89 -17.71 -20.70
N PRO A 290 5.63 -18.25 -21.66
CA PRO A 290 5.06 -18.94 -22.83
C PRO A 290 4.14 -20.07 -22.39
N ILE A 291 2.91 -20.10 -22.91
CA ILE A 291 1.89 -21.09 -22.57
C ILE A 291 1.45 -21.88 -23.80
N TYR A 292 1.17 -21.18 -24.90
CA TYR A 292 0.75 -21.72 -26.18
C TYR A 292 1.36 -20.93 -27.34
N VAL A 293 1.39 -21.55 -28.50
CA VAL A 293 1.73 -20.87 -29.76
C VAL A 293 0.78 -19.70 -30.01
N ASN A 294 1.34 -18.54 -30.36
CA ASN A 294 0.62 -17.30 -30.60
C ASN A 294 -0.15 -16.76 -29.37
N ASP A 295 0.35 -17.04 -28.16
CA ASP A 295 -0.14 -16.40 -26.95
C ASP A 295 0.44 -14.98 -26.77
N LEU A 296 0.07 -14.25 -25.70
CA LEU A 296 0.58 -12.91 -25.46
C LEU A 296 2.11 -12.84 -25.34
N SER A 297 2.75 -13.91 -24.85
CA SER A 297 4.20 -13.92 -24.71
C SER A 297 4.92 -13.91 -26.05
N GLU A 298 4.41 -14.61 -27.06
CA GLU A 298 4.97 -14.59 -28.42
C GLU A 298 4.65 -13.30 -29.18
N ARG A 299 3.58 -12.58 -28.80
CA ARG A 299 3.18 -11.35 -29.48
C ARG A 299 3.91 -10.10 -28.97
N PHE A 300 4.42 -10.12 -27.75
CA PHE A 300 5.08 -8.99 -27.11
C PHE A 300 6.59 -9.13 -26.94
N VAL A 301 7.21 -10.26 -27.30
CA VAL A 301 8.66 -10.54 -27.20
C VAL A 301 9.37 -10.61 -28.55
#